data_d2668c00197a2bfadf3d758a3a415b8a
#
_entry.id   d2668c00197a2bfadf3d758a3a415b8a
#
_cell.length_a   1.000
_cell.length_b   1.000
_cell.length_c   1.000
_cell.angle_alpha   90.00
_cell.angle_beta   90.00
_cell.angle_gamma   90.00
#
_symmetry.space_group_name_H-M   'P 1'
#
loop_
_entity.id
_entity.type
_entity.pdbx_description
1 polymer ?
#
loop_
_entity_poly.entity_id
_entity_poly.type
_entity_poly.pdbx_seq_one_letter_code
_entity_poly.pdbx_strand_id
1 'polypeptide(L)'
;MKQRLTVLGSTGSIGTNTLDVVRRHPQQYEVFALSASTQVELMLAQCAEFRPRYAVMASDPHAVQLAQDLKSNGLPTHVLQAQDALEQIASHPEVDVVMGAIVGAAGLSPCLAAAQSGKRLLLANKEALVVGGALFMDTVQQNACTLLPIDSEHSAIFQCLPEDRSTWSTRIDSLLLTASGGPFRQRDPATLAEITPAQACNHPNFSMGRKISVDSATMMNKALEVIEARWLFDVAPEKIKVVIHPQQIIHSMVQFKDASILAQLGTPDMRVPIACGLAWPERIESGVAPLDFTALAGLTFEEADARRFPGLHLSWQALNAPEGTTAVLNAANEVAVAAFLAGQLRFDRIHTVNLETLGTLTPSQPRSVGDLLALNDEARSVAAGVLERFAA
;
A
#
# COMPACT_ATOMS: atom_id res chain seq x y z
N MET A 1 14.35 -19.65 17.63
CA MET A 1 14.08 -18.35 18.33
C MET A 1 12.84 -17.75 17.70
N LYS A 2 12.06 -16.95 18.46
CA LYS A 2 10.94 -16.18 17.89
C LYS A 2 11.47 -15.09 16.98
N GLN A 3 10.78 -14.81 15.87
CA GLN A 3 11.07 -13.62 15.06
C GLN A 3 10.48 -12.38 15.72
N ARG A 4 11.28 -11.31 15.83
CA ARG A 4 10.87 -10.04 16.41
C ARG A 4 10.33 -9.09 15.35
N LEU A 5 9.08 -8.69 15.53
CA LEU A 5 8.32 -7.90 14.58
C LEU A 5 8.13 -6.46 15.05
N THR A 6 8.45 -5.49 14.19
CA THR A 6 7.98 -4.11 14.30
C THR A 6 6.78 -3.90 13.38
N VAL A 7 5.69 -3.31 13.89
CA VAL A 7 4.50 -2.98 13.11
C VAL A 7 4.35 -1.46 13.02
N LEU A 8 4.65 -0.92 11.86
CA LEU A 8 4.46 0.49 11.55
C LEU A 8 3.00 0.72 11.11
N GLY A 9 2.25 1.50 11.90
CA GLY A 9 0.82 1.71 11.67
C GLY A 9 -0.09 0.61 12.26
N SER A 10 0.21 0.16 13.49
CA SER A 10 -0.43 -0.99 14.14
C SER A 10 -1.93 -0.84 14.39
N THR A 11 -2.44 0.38 14.49
CA THR A 11 -3.87 0.66 14.73
C THR A 11 -4.70 0.76 13.45
N GLY A 12 -4.05 0.75 12.27
CA GLY A 12 -4.71 0.67 10.97
C GLY A 12 -5.20 -0.74 10.64
N SER A 13 -5.94 -0.88 9.53
CA SER A 13 -6.50 -2.17 9.09
C SER A 13 -5.42 -3.25 8.92
N ILE A 14 -4.31 -2.93 8.24
CA ILE A 14 -3.22 -3.89 8.03
C ILE A 14 -2.53 -4.22 9.36
N GLY A 15 -2.28 -3.21 10.21
CA GLY A 15 -1.65 -3.41 11.50
C GLY A 15 -2.46 -4.32 12.43
N THR A 16 -3.78 -4.10 12.52
CA THR A 16 -4.67 -4.94 13.34
C THR A 16 -4.77 -6.37 12.81
N ASN A 17 -4.84 -6.56 11.49
CA ASN A 17 -4.80 -7.88 10.85
C ASN A 17 -3.45 -8.57 11.06
N THR A 18 -2.34 -7.82 11.04
CA THR A 18 -1.00 -8.37 11.35
C THR A 18 -0.96 -8.89 12.77
N LEU A 19 -1.45 -8.10 13.73
CA LEU A 19 -1.50 -8.52 15.14
C LEU A 19 -2.46 -9.71 15.36
N ASP A 20 -3.55 -9.83 14.59
CA ASP A 20 -4.42 -11.01 14.64
C ASP A 20 -3.69 -12.28 14.20
N VAL A 21 -2.92 -12.22 13.11
CA VAL A 21 -2.10 -13.37 12.66
C VAL A 21 -1.01 -13.69 13.71
N VAL A 22 -0.30 -12.69 14.22
CA VAL A 22 0.75 -12.87 15.25
C VAL A 22 0.19 -13.52 16.52
N ARG A 23 -1.01 -13.13 16.96
CA ARG A 23 -1.71 -13.70 18.13
C ARG A 23 -1.95 -15.19 17.99
N ARG A 24 -2.17 -15.68 16.76
CA ARG A 24 -2.37 -17.13 16.47
C ARG A 24 -1.08 -17.91 16.52
N HIS A 25 0.08 -17.25 16.38
CA HIS A 25 1.40 -17.87 16.29
C HIS A 25 2.38 -17.39 17.39
N PRO A 26 2.00 -17.43 18.68
CA PRO A 26 2.79 -16.83 19.76
C PRO A 26 4.13 -17.55 20.00
N GLN A 27 4.32 -18.74 19.44
CA GLN A 27 5.58 -19.48 19.51
C GLN A 27 6.59 -19.05 18.44
N GLN A 28 6.10 -18.43 17.36
CA GLN A 28 6.92 -18.05 16.20
C GLN A 28 7.28 -16.56 16.21
N TYR A 29 6.39 -15.69 16.71
CA TYR A 29 6.54 -14.25 16.63
C TYR A 29 6.48 -13.58 18.02
N GLU A 30 7.18 -12.45 18.11
CA GLU A 30 7.17 -11.53 19.25
C GLU A 30 7.06 -10.11 18.70
N VAL A 31 6.13 -9.32 19.23
CA VAL A 31 6.00 -7.90 18.85
C VAL A 31 7.07 -7.10 19.59
N PHE A 32 8.02 -6.54 18.84
CA PHE A 32 9.11 -5.74 19.38
C PHE A 32 8.73 -4.27 19.53
N ALA A 33 8.09 -3.68 18.49
CA ALA A 33 7.67 -2.30 18.53
C ALA A 33 6.38 -2.08 17.74
N LEU A 34 5.61 -1.08 18.16
CA LEU A 34 4.38 -0.64 17.51
C LEU A 34 4.43 0.86 17.22
N SER A 35 3.81 1.29 16.13
CA SER A 35 3.55 2.72 15.89
C SER A 35 2.10 2.99 15.50
N ALA A 36 1.60 4.17 15.89
CA ALA A 36 0.27 4.64 15.52
C ALA A 36 0.26 6.17 15.34
N SER A 37 -0.81 6.69 14.75
CA SER A 37 -0.99 8.14 14.61
C SER A 37 -1.67 8.74 15.83
N THR A 38 -2.99 8.60 15.96
CA THR A 38 -3.82 9.30 16.96
C THR A 38 -4.60 8.37 17.89
N GLN A 39 -4.66 7.08 17.60
CA GLN A 39 -5.49 6.11 18.32
C GLN A 39 -4.80 5.60 19.60
N VAL A 40 -4.74 6.43 20.64
CA VAL A 40 -4.04 6.13 21.90
C VAL A 40 -4.68 4.94 22.62
N GLU A 41 -6.01 4.88 22.72
CA GLU A 41 -6.71 3.80 23.43
C GLU A 41 -6.44 2.43 22.80
N LEU A 42 -6.50 2.34 21.47
CA LEU A 42 -6.22 1.09 20.76
C LEU A 42 -4.73 0.71 20.90
N MET A 43 -3.81 1.69 20.83
CA MET A 43 -2.39 1.47 21.05
C MET A 43 -2.14 0.95 22.48
N LEU A 44 -2.79 1.52 23.49
CA LEU A 44 -2.68 1.06 24.88
C LEU A 44 -3.14 -0.40 25.01
N ALA A 45 -4.27 -0.75 24.40
CA ALA A 45 -4.77 -2.13 24.39
C ALA A 45 -3.79 -3.10 23.70
N GLN A 46 -3.20 -2.70 22.57
CA GLN A 46 -2.17 -3.48 21.90
C GLN A 46 -0.90 -3.63 22.75
N CYS A 47 -0.47 -2.57 23.46
CA CYS A 47 0.65 -2.64 24.38
C CYS A 47 0.37 -3.55 25.58
N ALA A 48 -0.84 -3.57 26.10
CA ALA A 48 -1.24 -4.46 27.19
C ALA A 48 -1.19 -5.94 26.77
N GLU A 49 -1.64 -6.23 25.55
CA GLU A 49 -1.69 -7.60 25.01
C GLU A 49 -0.30 -8.12 24.60
N PHE A 50 0.39 -7.38 23.73
CA PHE A 50 1.62 -7.84 23.09
C PHE A 50 2.90 -7.46 23.84
N ARG A 51 2.81 -6.53 24.79
CA ARG A 51 3.93 -6.04 25.62
C ARG A 51 5.18 -5.68 24.80
N PRO A 52 5.04 -4.86 23.73
CA PRO A 52 6.19 -4.46 22.94
C PRO A 52 7.19 -3.69 23.79
N ARG A 53 8.45 -3.72 23.39
CA ARG A 53 9.50 -2.94 24.05
C ARG A 53 9.31 -1.44 23.82
N TYR A 54 8.92 -1.06 22.61
CA TYR A 54 8.74 0.34 22.19
C TYR A 54 7.37 0.60 21.59
N ALA A 55 6.89 1.82 21.79
CA ALA A 55 5.73 2.38 21.11
C ALA A 55 6.07 3.79 20.58
N VAL A 56 5.55 4.14 19.40
CA VAL A 56 5.71 5.46 18.78
C VAL A 56 4.35 6.02 18.41
N MET A 57 4.07 7.27 18.78
CA MET A 57 2.89 8.02 18.34
C MET A 57 3.33 9.16 17.41
N ALA A 58 2.52 9.48 16.38
CA ALA A 58 2.87 10.47 15.37
C ALA A 58 2.90 11.92 15.88
N SER A 59 2.41 12.20 17.09
CA SER A 59 2.46 13.54 17.68
C SER A 59 2.78 13.49 19.18
N ASP A 60 3.47 14.52 19.65
CA ASP A 60 3.90 14.65 21.05
C ASP A 60 2.73 14.57 22.06
N PRO A 61 1.56 15.23 21.84
CA PRO A 61 0.45 15.12 22.79
C PRO A 61 -0.05 13.68 22.96
N HIS A 62 -0.17 12.90 21.87
CA HIS A 62 -0.58 11.50 21.94
C HIS A 62 0.51 10.61 22.54
N ALA A 63 1.78 10.90 22.31
CA ALA A 63 2.90 10.19 22.91
C ALA A 63 2.94 10.40 24.43
N VAL A 64 2.74 11.63 24.90
CA VAL A 64 2.66 11.96 26.33
C VAL A 64 1.48 11.26 26.98
N GLN A 65 0.31 11.30 26.36
CA GLN A 65 -0.88 10.59 26.85
C GLN A 65 -0.60 9.08 26.99
N LEU A 66 -0.12 8.45 25.91
CA LEU A 66 0.19 7.01 25.94
C LEU A 66 1.20 6.66 27.03
N ALA A 67 2.24 7.46 27.23
CA ALA A 67 3.25 7.22 28.27
C ALA A 67 2.65 7.28 29.68
N GLN A 68 1.72 8.21 29.94
CA GLN A 68 1.00 8.31 31.20
C GLN A 68 0.10 7.09 31.43
N ASP A 69 -0.65 6.69 30.39
CA ASP A 69 -1.57 5.56 30.46
C ASP A 69 -0.82 4.23 30.67
N LEU A 70 0.28 4.01 29.96
CA LEU A 70 1.15 2.84 30.16
C LEU A 70 1.68 2.77 31.59
N LYS A 71 2.17 3.88 32.14
CA LYS A 71 2.64 3.96 33.51
C LYS A 71 1.55 3.66 34.54
N SER A 72 0.35 4.23 34.34
CA SER A 72 -0.81 4.03 35.21
C SER A 72 -1.30 2.58 35.21
N ASN A 73 -1.11 1.85 34.11
CA ASN A 73 -1.46 0.45 33.97
C ASN A 73 -0.30 -0.52 34.29
N GLY A 74 0.86 -0.02 34.73
CA GLY A 74 2.02 -0.86 35.07
C GLY A 74 2.60 -1.62 33.88
N LEU A 75 2.49 -1.09 32.66
CA LEU A 75 2.97 -1.70 31.44
C LEU A 75 4.44 -1.29 31.16
N PRO A 76 5.31 -2.23 30.72
CA PRO A 76 6.74 -1.99 30.59
C PRO A 76 7.15 -1.29 29.28
N THR A 77 6.22 -1.01 28.39
CA THR A 77 6.49 -0.43 27.06
C THR A 77 7.03 1.00 27.18
N HIS A 78 8.11 1.30 26.47
CA HIS A 78 8.71 2.63 26.41
C HIS A 78 8.17 3.41 25.19
N VAL A 79 7.66 4.63 25.42
CA VAL A 79 7.26 5.54 24.34
C VAL A 79 8.46 6.33 23.88
N LEU A 80 8.81 6.20 22.58
CA LEU A 80 9.85 6.99 21.94
C LEU A 80 9.26 8.28 21.37
N GLN A 81 9.97 9.40 21.57
CA GLN A 81 9.55 10.74 21.15
C GLN A 81 10.60 11.45 20.26
N ALA A 82 11.62 10.71 19.80
CA ALA A 82 12.61 11.26 18.89
C ALA A 82 12.00 11.51 17.50
N GLN A 83 12.53 12.52 16.77
CA GLN A 83 12.07 12.85 15.42
C GLN A 83 12.20 11.68 14.44
N ASP A 84 13.21 10.82 14.63
CA ASP A 84 13.50 9.62 13.86
C ASP A 84 13.06 8.32 14.56
N ALA A 85 12.11 8.41 15.51
CA ALA A 85 11.67 7.25 16.29
C ALA A 85 11.10 6.10 15.43
N LEU A 86 10.43 6.42 14.31
CA LEU A 86 9.92 5.40 13.37
C LEU A 86 11.05 4.65 12.68
N GLU A 87 12.08 5.36 12.24
CA GLU A 87 13.27 4.80 11.63
C GLU A 87 14.06 3.97 12.63
N GLN A 88 14.18 4.43 13.88
CA GLN A 88 14.85 3.70 14.97
C GLN A 88 14.20 2.34 15.24
N ILE A 89 12.87 2.28 15.36
CA ILE A 89 12.18 1.00 15.59
C ILE A 89 12.14 0.10 14.36
N ALA A 90 12.21 0.66 13.14
CA ALA A 90 12.26 -0.08 11.90
C ALA A 90 13.65 -0.71 11.63
N SER A 91 14.73 0.00 11.98
CA SER A 91 16.12 -0.43 11.75
C SER A 91 16.77 -1.13 12.94
N HIS A 92 16.07 -1.26 14.07
CA HIS A 92 16.66 -1.75 15.33
C HIS A 92 17.34 -3.12 15.14
N PRO A 93 18.57 -3.32 15.66
CA PRO A 93 19.34 -4.56 15.46
C PRO A 93 18.62 -5.84 15.88
N GLU A 94 17.79 -5.76 16.90
CA GLU A 94 17.04 -6.90 17.43
C GLU A 94 15.76 -7.23 16.63
N VAL A 95 15.40 -6.43 15.63
CA VAL A 95 14.21 -6.65 14.79
C VAL A 95 14.57 -7.52 13.60
N ASP A 96 13.77 -8.54 13.35
CA ASP A 96 13.93 -9.45 12.19
C ASP A 96 13.00 -9.05 11.04
N VAL A 97 11.77 -8.63 11.38
CA VAL A 97 10.69 -8.37 10.41
C VAL A 97 10.05 -7.01 10.68
N VAL A 98 9.80 -6.26 9.64
CA VAL A 98 9.08 -4.97 9.70
C VAL A 98 7.83 -5.03 8.82
N MET A 99 6.67 -4.75 9.40
CA MET A 99 5.42 -4.51 8.65
C MET A 99 5.29 -3.03 8.37
N GLY A 100 5.46 -2.62 7.12
CA GLY A 100 5.30 -1.23 6.67
C GLY A 100 3.85 -0.93 6.28
N ALA A 101 3.03 -0.44 7.22
CA ALA A 101 1.60 -0.17 7.01
C ALA A 101 1.19 1.28 7.32
N ILE A 102 2.14 2.22 7.33
CA ILE A 102 1.85 3.65 7.39
C ILE A 102 1.40 4.11 6.01
N VAL A 103 0.24 4.76 5.91
CA VAL A 103 -0.35 5.21 4.64
C VAL A 103 0.36 6.47 4.10
N GLY A 104 0.50 6.58 2.78
CA GLY A 104 1.06 7.74 2.10
C GLY A 104 2.59 7.83 2.15
N ALA A 105 3.14 8.96 1.69
CA ALA A 105 4.58 9.20 1.62
C ALA A 105 5.29 9.17 2.98
N ALA A 106 4.56 9.38 4.09
CA ALA A 106 5.12 9.31 5.45
C ALA A 106 5.71 7.94 5.82
N GLY A 107 5.28 6.87 5.15
CA GLY A 107 5.83 5.53 5.34
C GLY A 107 7.16 5.27 4.61
N LEU A 108 7.60 6.17 3.72
CA LEU A 108 8.80 5.98 2.89
C LEU A 108 10.06 5.86 3.75
N SER A 109 10.35 6.85 4.59
CA SER A 109 11.58 6.90 5.40
C SER A 109 11.74 5.70 6.32
N PRO A 110 10.75 5.29 7.15
CA PRO A 110 10.91 4.13 8.00
C PRO A 110 10.98 2.80 7.22
N CYS A 111 10.32 2.67 6.06
CA CYS A 111 10.48 1.50 5.20
C CYS A 111 11.90 1.44 4.58
N LEU A 112 12.47 2.58 4.19
CA LEU A 112 13.86 2.65 3.73
C LEU A 112 14.85 2.33 4.85
N ALA A 113 14.61 2.80 6.08
CA ALA A 113 15.46 2.45 7.24
C ALA A 113 15.47 0.94 7.50
N ALA A 114 14.30 0.27 7.38
CA ALA A 114 14.20 -1.18 7.44
C ALA A 114 15.00 -1.85 6.31
N ALA A 115 14.86 -1.36 5.08
CA ALA A 115 15.57 -1.90 3.91
C ALA A 115 17.09 -1.73 4.03
N GLN A 116 17.57 -0.55 4.45
CA GLN A 116 18.99 -0.25 4.71
C GLN A 116 19.61 -1.16 5.76
N SER A 117 18.80 -1.64 6.71
CA SER A 117 19.24 -2.55 7.77
C SER A 117 19.08 -4.02 7.41
N GLY A 118 18.79 -4.36 6.14
CA GLY A 118 18.70 -5.73 5.65
C GLY A 118 17.58 -6.56 6.26
N LYS A 119 16.50 -5.91 6.75
CA LYS A 119 15.38 -6.59 7.39
C LYS A 119 14.50 -7.32 6.39
N ARG A 120 13.67 -8.28 6.87
CA ARG A 120 12.50 -8.70 6.11
C ARG A 120 11.46 -7.59 6.19
N LEU A 121 11.17 -6.95 5.07
CA LEU A 121 10.19 -5.87 4.96
C LEU A 121 8.91 -6.39 4.28
N LEU A 122 7.83 -6.42 5.05
CA LEU A 122 6.48 -6.71 4.58
C LEU A 122 5.83 -5.38 4.19
N LEU A 123 5.78 -5.09 2.89
CA LEU A 123 5.37 -3.79 2.39
C LEU A 123 3.88 -3.77 2.06
N ALA A 124 3.10 -3.09 2.90
CA ALA A 124 1.69 -2.79 2.66
C ALA A 124 1.47 -1.34 2.22
N ASN A 125 2.47 -0.47 2.37
CA ASN A 125 2.46 0.90 1.90
C ASN A 125 2.96 0.97 0.45
N LYS A 126 2.03 0.96 -0.50
CA LYS A 126 2.38 1.05 -1.94
C LYS A 126 3.01 2.38 -2.31
N GLU A 127 2.63 3.45 -1.61
CA GLU A 127 3.14 4.80 -1.86
C GLU A 127 4.66 4.89 -1.65
N ALA A 128 5.23 4.06 -0.76
CA ALA A 128 6.69 3.99 -0.59
C ALA A 128 7.41 3.57 -1.88
N LEU A 129 6.86 2.61 -2.65
CA LEU A 129 7.41 2.23 -3.95
C LEU A 129 7.05 3.20 -5.06
N VAL A 130 5.83 3.73 -5.05
CA VAL A 130 5.37 4.73 -6.04
C VAL A 130 6.23 5.99 -5.97
N VAL A 131 6.56 6.45 -4.76
CA VAL A 131 7.42 7.62 -4.54
C VAL A 131 8.89 7.27 -4.64
N GLY A 132 9.32 6.18 -4.00
CA GLY A 132 10.73 5.78 -3.89
C GLY A 132 11.32 5.19 -5.16
N GLY A 133 10.51 4.51 -5.96
CA GLY A 133 10.89 3.98 -7.27
C GLY A 133 12.21 3.20 -7.29
N ALA A 134 13.11 3.61 -8.20
CA ALA A 134 14.41 3.01 -8.36
C ALA A 134 15.26 3.11 -7.08
N LEU A 135 15.28 4.29 -6.42
CA LEU A 135 16.04 4.50 -5.18
C LEU A 135 15.65 3.52 -4.07
N PHE A 136 14.36 3.21 -3.95
CA PHE A 136 13.89 2.22 -2.98
C PHE A 136 14.39 0.82 -3.33
N MET A 137 14.25 0.40 -4.59
CA MET A 137 14.67 -0.93 -5.05
C MET A 137 16.18 -1.12 -5.01
N ASP A 138 16.96 -0.08 -5.34
CA ASP A 138 18.43 -0.09 -5.20
C ASP A 138 18.83 -0.29 -3.73
N THR A 139 18.14 0.40 -2.80
CA THR A 139 18.37 0.23 -1.36
C THR A 139 18.08 -1.20 -0.91
N VAL A 140 16.97 -1.79 -1.36
CA VAL A 140 16.60 -3.19 -1.08
C VAL A 140 17.68 -4.14 -1.56
N GLN A 141 18.17 -3.96 -2.79
CA GLN A 141 19.16 -4.83 -3.41
C GLN A 141 20.54 -4.70 -2.74
N GLN A 142 21.01 -3.48 -2.52
CA GLN A 142 22.34 -3.21 -1.93
C GLN A 142 22.47 -3.73 -0.51
N ASN A 143 21.38 -3.79 0.25
CA ASN A 143 21.40 -4.23 1.64
C ASN A 143 20.80 -5.63 1.85
N ALA A 144 20.61 -6.41 0.80
CA ALA A 144 20.06 -7.77 0.85
C ALA A 144 18.73 -7.84 1.65
N CYS A 145 17.92 -6.78 1.61
CA CYS A 145 16.62 -6.75 2.24
C CYS A 145 15.65 -7.74 1.57
N THR A 146 14.96 -8.53 2.36
CA THR A 146 13.89 -9.41 1.84
C THR A 146 12.59 -8.62 1.76
N LEU A 147 12.30 -8.06 0.59
CA LEU A 147 11.08 -7.29 0.33
C LEU A 147 9.94 -8.22 -0.11
N LEU A 148 8.83 -8.23 0.65
CA LEU A 148 7.64 -9.05 0.36
C LEU A 148 6.40 -8.16 0.27
N PRO A 149 5.60 -8.26 -0.82
CA PRO A 149 4.39 -7.47 -0.99
C PRO A 149 3.25 -7.99 -0.10
N ILE A 150 2.54 -7.06 0.52
CA ILE A 150 1.34 -7.35 1.33
C ILE A 150 0.06 -6.92 0.62
N ASP A 151 0.13 -5.96 -0.28
CA ASP A 151 -1.02 -5.66 -1.14
C ASP A 151 -1.49 -6.94 -1.84
N SER A 152 -2.80 -7.22 -1.82
CA SER A 152 -3.35 -8.53 -2.17
C SER A 152 -2.99 -8.97 -3.59
N GLU A 153 -3.03 -8.05 -4.53
CA GLU A 153 -2.73 -8.29 -5.94
C GLU A 153 -1.25 -8.60 -6.17
N HIS A 154 -0.38 -7.88 -5.49
CA HIS A 154 1.07 -8.09 -5.60
C HIS A 154 1.51 -9.35 -4.86
N SER A 155 0.93 -9.62 -3.70
CA SER A 155 1.13 -10.90 -3.01
C SER A 155 0.68 -12.09 -3.87
N ALA A 156 -0.44 -11.94 -4.59
CA ALA A 156 -0.93 -12.97 -5.51
C ALA A 156 0.05 -13.22 -6.66
N ILE A 157 0.55 -12.17 -7.30
CA ILE A 157 1.58 -12.27 -8.35
C ILE A 157 2.82 -12.94 -7.78
N PHE A 158 3.34 -12.47 -6.64
CA PHE A 158 4.52 -13.03 -5.99
C PHE A 158 4.40 -14.54 -5.75
N GLN A 159 3.22 -15.00 -5.31
CA GLN A 159 2.95 -16.42 -5.06
C GLN A 159 2.84 -17.27 -6.33
N CYS A 160 2.58 -16.66 -7.49
CA CYS A 160 2.52 -17.33 -8.80
C CYS A 160 3.86 -17.33 -9.54
N LEU A 161 4.82 -16.51 -9.10
CA LEU A 161 6.12 -16.40 -9.75
C LEU A 161 7.04 -17.59 -9.39
N PRO A 162 7.96 -17.99 -10.30
CA PRO A 162 9.02 -18.92 -9.97
C PRO A 162 9.87 -18.39 -8.80
N GLU A 163 10.33 -19.28 -7.92
CA GLU A 163 11.18 -18.91 -6.77
C GLU A 163 12.49 -18.24 -7.21
N ASP A 164 13.09 -18.75 -8.29
CA ASP A 164 14.30 -18.17 -8.88
C ASP A 164 13.98 -16.92 -9.70
N ARG A 165 14.18 -15.75 -9.06
CA ARG A 165 13.95 -14.44 -9.65
C ARG A 165 14.73 -14.20 -10.95
N SER A 166 15.91 -14.81 -11.10
CA SER A 166 16.73 -14.65 -12.31
C SER A 166 16.06 -15.18 -13.58
N THR A 167 15.08 -16.06 -13.42
CA THR A 167 14.31 -16.67 -14.53
C THR A 167 13.09 -15.85 -14.98
N TRP A 168 12.70 -14.80 -14.24
CA TRP A 168 11.47 -14.06 -14.52
C TRP A 168 11.47 -13.42 -15.90
N SER A 169 12.55 -12.72 -16.27
CA SER A 169 12.67 -12.04 -17.58
C SER A 169 12.55 -12.99 -18.78
N THR A 170 12.95 -14.27 -18.60
CA THR A 170 12.90 -15.29 -19.66
C THR A 170 11.61 -16.08 -19.70
N ARG A 171 10.89 -16.21 -18.59
CA ARG A 171 9.70 -17.06 -18.45
C ARG A 171 8.39 -16.30 -18.48
N ILE A 172 8.35 -15.06 -17.93
CA ILE A 172 7.14 -14.28 -17.80
C ILE A 172 6.87 -13.52 -19.10
N ASP A 173 5.62 -13.59 -19.59
CA ASP A 173 5.12 -12.76 -20.67
C ASP A 173 4.52 -11.47 -20.14
N SER A 174 3.53 -11.56 -19.25
CA SER A 174 2.83 -10.41 -18.67
C SER A 174 2.26 -10.70 -17.29
N LEU A 175 2.03 -9.63 -16.54
CA LEU A 175 1.31 -9.63 -15.26
C LEU A 175 -0.12 -9.14 -15.49
N LEU A 176 -1.11 -9.78 -14.85
CA LEU A 176 -2.51 -9.40 -14.94
C LEU A 176 -2.99 -9.03 -13.53
N LEU A 177 -3.07 -7.73 -13.26
CA LEU A 177 -3.64 -7.19 -12.04
C LEU A 177 -5.17 -7.23 -12.13
N THR A 178 -5.83 -7.87 -11.17
CA THR A 178 -7.28 -7.81 -11.05
C THR A 178 -7.71 -6.57 -10.29
N ALA A 179 -8.91 -6.09 -10.54
CA ALA A 179 -9.52 -4.95 -9.85
C ALA A 179 -11.00 -5.21 -9.59
N SER A 180 -11.57 -4.69 -8.50
CA SER A 180 -13.02 -4.76 -8.28
C SER A 180 -13.82 -3.92 -9.28
N GLY A 181 -13.20 -2.89 -9.85
CA GLY A 181 -13.85 -1.84 -10.63
C GLY A 181 -14.57 -0.79 -9.79
N GLY A 182 -14.50 -0.91 -8.46
CA GLY A 182 -15.08 0.04 -7.51
C GLY A 182 -16.61 0.12 -7.56
N PRO A 183 -17.22 1.06 -6.81
CA PRO A 183 -18.69 1.21 -6.73
C PRO A 183 -19.32 1.72 -8.03
N PHE A 184 -18.53 2.29 -8.95
CA PHE A 184 -19.04 2.94 -10.16
C PHE A 184 -18.75 2.15 -11.45
N ARG A 185 -18.39 0.88 -11.31
CA ARG A 185 -18.04 0.00 -12.44
C ARG A 185 -19.05 0.00 -13.57
N GLN A 186 -20.35 0.11 -13.26
CA GLN A 186 -21.44 0.11 -14.26
C GLN A 186 -22.10 1.49 -14.44
N ARG A 187 -21.57 2.55 -13.79
CA ARG A 187 -22.16 3.88 -13.86
C ARG A 187 -21.86 4.54 -15.20
N ASP A 188 -22.86 5.26 -15.73
CA ASP A 188 -22.68 6.08 -16.95
C ASP A 188 -21.60 7.15 -16.71
N PRO A 189 -20.54 7.21 -17.54
CA PRO A 189 -19.49 8.22 -17.43
C PRO A 189 -20.01 9.66 -17.42
N ALA A 190 -21.13 9.97 -18.09
CA ALA A 190 -21.73 11.30 -18.11
C ALA A 190 -22.24 11.77 -16.73
N THR A 191 -22.47 10.85 -15.78
CA THR A 191 -23.01 11.13 -14.46
C THR A 191 -21.95 11.12 -13.34
N LEU A 192 -20.68 10.97 -13.67
CA LEU A 192 -19.59 10.92 -12.68
C LEU A 192 -19.44 12.22 -11.89
N ALA A 193 -19.84 13.36 -12.48
CA ALA A 193 -19.82 14.66 -11.82
C ALA A 193 -20.72 14.76 -10.57
N GLU A 194 -21.74 13.92 -10.50
CA GLU A 194 -22.76 13.94 -9.44
C GLU A 194 -22.37 13.06 -8.23
N ILE A 195 -21.25 12.35 -8.30
CA ILE A 195 -20.81 11.43 -7.25
C ILE A 195 -20.39 12.21 -6.02
N THR A 196 -21.00 11.84 -4.88
CA THR A 196 -20.67 12.41 -3.58
C THR A 196 -19.56 11.63 -2.86
N PRO A 197 -18.86 12.25 -1.90
CA PRO A 197 -17.89 11.55 -1.05
C PRO A 197 -18.45 10.32 -0.35
N ALA A 198 -19.68 10.37 0.12
CA ALA A 198 -20.36 9.24 0.77
C ALA A 198 -20.54 8.05 -0.19
N GLN A 199 -20.93 8.32 -1.44
CA GLN A 199 -21.08 7.28 -2.46
C GLN A 199 -19.72 6.67 -2.84
N ALA A 200 -18.68 7.50 -3.01
CA ALA A 200 -17.35 7.03 -3.35
C ALA A 200 -16.70 6.19 -2.23
N CYS A 201 -17.04 6.48 -0.96
CA CYS A 201 -16.55 5.71 0.19
C CYS A 201 -17.35 4.41 0.44
N ASN A 202 -18.45 4.17 -0.25
CA ASN A 202 -19.26 2.97 -0.09
C ASN A 202 -18.83 1.86 -1.07
N HIS A 203 -17.70 1.21 -0.76
CA HIS A 203 -17.18 0.11 -1.60
C HIS A 203 -18.07 -1.13 -1.49
N PRO A 204 -18.41 -1.82 -2.62
CA PRO A 204 -19.35 -2.94 -2.61
C PRO A 204 -18.90 -4.15 -1.77
N ASN A 205 -17.59 -4.39 -1.66
CA ASN A 205 -17.03 -5.61 -1.06
C ASN A 205 -16.27 -5.34 0.24
N PHE A 206 -15.71 -4.12 0.45
CA PHE A 206 -14.74 -3.86 1.52
C PHE A 206 -15.08 -2.61 2.32
N SER A 207 -14.86 -2.68 3.65
CA SER A 207 -14.79 -1.51 4.50
C SER A 207 -13.34 -1.06 4.60
N MET A 208 -13.02 0.07 3.98
CA MET A 208 -11.66 0.60 3.87
C MET A 208 -11.58 2.04 4.36
N GLY A 209 -10.35 2.55 4.51
CA GLY A 209 -10.12 3.97 4.77
C GLY A 209 -10.69 4.86 3.65
N ARG A 210 -11.06 6.10 3.98
CA ARG A 210 -11.73 6.99 3.03
C ARG A 210 -10.90 7.27 1.78
N LYS A 211 -9.58 7.51 1.91
CA LYS A 211 -8.67 7.78 0.78
C LYS A 211 -8.66 6.62 -0.20
N ILE A 212 -8.38 5.40 0.28
CA ILE A 212 -8.29 4.21 -0.59
C ILE A 212 -9.65 3.83 -1.19
N SER A 213 -10.77 4.16 -0.54
CA SER A 213 -12.12 3.96 -1.12
C SER A 213 -12.34 4.86 -2.33
N VAL A 214 -11.94 6.14 -2.28
CA VAL A 214 -11.97 7.04 -3.43
C VAL A 214 -11.01 6.60 -4.51
N ASP A 215 -9.80 6.16 -4.16
CA ASP A 215 -8.83 5.61 -5.12
C ASP A 215 -9.36 4.35 -5.82
N SER A 216 -10.09 3.50 -5.12
CA SER A 216 -10.79 2.36 -5.72
C SER A 216 -11.89 2.80 -6.67
N ALA A 217 -12.69 3.80 -6.27
CA ALA A 217 -13.80 4.34 -7.06
C ALA A 217 -13.33 4.99 -8.38
N THR A 218 -12.16 5.61 -8.38
CA THR A 218 -11.53 6.24 -9.55
C THR A 218 -10.61 5.30 -10.34
N MET A 219 -10.34 4.11 -9.83
CA MET A 219 -9.27 3.18 -10.27
C MET A 219 -7.85 3.73 -10.10
N MET A 220 -7.67 4.85 -9.40
CA MET A 220 -6.32 5.34 -9.03
C MET A 220 -5.58 4.38 -8.10
N ASN A 221 -6.28 3.64 -7.23
CA ASN A 221 -5.66 2.57 -6.47
C ASN A 221 -4.93 1.58 -7.40
N LYS A 222 -5.62 1.15 -8.48
CA LYS A 222 -5.04 0.23 -9.46
C LYS A 222 -3.94 0.90 -10.29
N ALA A 223 -4.03 2.20 -10.55
CA ALA A 223 -2.96 2.96 -11.20
C ALA A 223 -1.67 2.96 -10.35
N LEU A 224 -1.78 3.19 -9.02
CA LEU A 224 -0.64 3.09 -8.11
C LEU A 224 -0.09 1.65 -8.02
N GLU A 225 -0.95 0.66 -8.08
CA GLU A 225 -0.57 -0.75 -8.10
C GLU A 225 0.16 -1.18 -9.39
N VAL A 226 -0.16 -0.60 -10.54
CA VAL A 226 0.62 -0.78 -11.78
C VAL A 226 2.05 -0.28 -11.58
N ILE A 227 2.21 0.87 -10.93
CA ILE A 227 3.53 1.43 -10.62
C ILE A 227 4.28 0.53 -9.64
N GLU A 228 3.61 0.09 -8.58
CA GLU A 228 4.19 -0.82 -7.59
C GLU A 228 4.64 -2.15 -8.22
N ALA A 229 3.81 -2.75 -9.10
CA ALA A 229 4.14 -3.98 -9.83
C ALA A 229 5.39 -3.82 -10.71
N ARG A 230 5.55 -2.67 -11.38
CA ARG A 230 6.75 -2.36 -12.17
C ARG A 230 8.02 -2.48 -11.33
N TRP A 231 8.00 -1.92 -10.12
CA TRP A 231 9.16 -1.92 -9.24
C TRP A 231 9.39 -3.27 -8.55
N LEU A 232 8.35 -3.88 -8.00
CA LEU A 232 8.46 -5.16 -7.29
C LEU A 232 8.98 -6.30 -8.17
N PHE A 233 8.46 -6.36 -9.40
CA PHE A 233 8.69 -7.51 -10.28
C PHE A 233 9.65 -7.23 -11.44
N ASP A 234 10.14 -6.01 -11.55
CA ASP A 234 11.03 -5.55 -12.65
C ASP A 234 10.49 -5.91 -14.04
N VAL A 235 9.21 -5.69 -14.25
CA VAL A 235 8.50 -5.98 -15.50
C VAL A 235 8.24 -4.66 -16.23
N ALA A 236 8.50 -4.62 -17.53
CA ALA A 236 8.26 -3.44 -18.35
C ALA A 236 6.78 -3.01 -18.30
N PRO A 237 6.48 -1.69 -18.25
CA PRO A 237 5.12 -1.19 -18.02
C PRO A 237 4.07 -1.76 -18.99
N GLU A 238 4.41 -1.96 -20.27
CA GLU A 238 3.54 -2.51 -21.31
C GLU A 238 3.16 -3.97 -21.09
N LYS A 239 3.87 -4.68 -20.24
CA LYS A 239 3.57 -6.07 -19.85
C LYS A 239 2.68 -6.17 -18.61
N ILE A 240 2.33 -5.05 -18.01
CA ILE A 240 1.42 -5.01 -16.87
C ILE A 240 0.03 -4.66 -17.41
N LYS A 241 -0.90 -5.59 -17.28
CA LYS A 241 -2.27 -5.48 -17.74
C LYS A 241 -3.22 -5.41 -16.56
N VAL A 242 -4.35 -4.71 -16.73
CA VAL A 242 -5.40 -4.60 -15.71
C VAL A 242 -6.68 -5.20 -16.26
N VAL A 243 -7.33 -6.03 -15.45
CA VAL A 243 -8.63 -6.63 -15.74
C VAL A 243 -9.57 -6.46 -14.55
N ILE A 244 -10.81 -6.06 -14.80
CA ILE A 244 -11.83 -5.97 -13.75
C ILE A 244 -12.37 -7.38 -13.47
N HIS A 245 -12.32 -7.79 -12.22
CA HIS A 245 -12.86 -9.03 -11.68
C HIS A 245 -13.70 -8.72 -10.44
N PRO A 246 -15.03 -8.50 -10.59
CA PRO A 246 -15.88 -7.96 -9.54
C PRO A 246 -15.98 -8.84 -8.29
N GLN A 247 -15.85 -10.17 -8.46
CA GLN A 247 -15.95 -11.13 -7.36
C GLN A 247 -14.73 -11.13 -6.44
N GLN A 248 -13.58 -10.59 -6.90
CA GLN A 248 -12.34 -10.50 -6.11
C GLN A 248 -11.85 -11.84 -5.53
N ILE A 249 -12.20 -12.96 -6.18
CA ILE A 249 -11.76 -14.32 -5.81
C ILE A 249 -10.37 -14.62 -6.39
N ILE A 250 -10.13 -14.21 -7.64
CA ILE A 250 -8.80 -14.19 -8.25
C ILE A 250 -8.18 -12.85 -7.89
N HIS A 251 -7.10 -12.90 -7.10
CA HIS A 251 -6.43 -11.69 -6.64
C HIS A 251 -5.46 -11.11 -7.66
N SER A 252 -4.79 -11.92 -8.46
CA SER A 252 -4.05 -11.55 -9.68
C SER A 252 -3.49 -12.80 -10.36
N MET A 253 -2.85 -12.61 -11.53
CA MET A 253 -2.38 -13.71 -12.38
C MET A 253 -1.04 -13.37 -13.02
N VAL A 254 -0.28 -14.42 -13.37
CA VAL A 254 0.95 -14.33 -14.15
C VAL A 254 0.78 -15.14 -15.42
N GLN A 255 0.95 -14.51 -16.58
CA GLN A 255 0.99 -15.17 -17.88
C GLN A 255 2.42 -15.49 -18.26
N PHE A 256 2.67 -16.74 -18.62
CA PHE A 256 3.98 -17.22 -19.06
C PHE A 256 4.10 -17.19 -20.59
N LYS A 257 5.33 -17.34 -21.10
CA LYS A 257 5.60 -17.28 -22.55
C LYS A 257 4.98 -18.41 -23.37
N ASP A 258 4.66 -19.52 -22.74
CA ASP A 258 3.92 -20.64 -23.34
C ASP A 258 2.40 -20.41 -23.36
N ALA A 259 1.94 -19.21 -23.01
CA ALA A 259 0.55 -18.80 -22.87
C ALA A 259 -0.20 -19.43 -21.67
N SER A 260 0.47 -20.22 -20.83
CA SER A 260 -0.14 -20.67 -19.56
C SER A 260 -0.31 -19.50 -18.59
N ILE A 261 -1.35 -19.58 -17.73
CA ILE A 261 -1.65 -18.58 -16.72
C ILE A 261 -1.73 -19.25 -15.35
N LEU A 262 -0.95 -18.76 -14.39
CA LEU A 262 -1.11 -19.09 -12.99
C LEU A 262 -1.85 -17.96 -12.27
N ALA A 263 -2.82 -18.34 -11.44
CA ALA A 263 -3.64 -17.40 -10.67
C ALA A 263 -3.65 -17.80 -9.19
N GLN A 264 -3.54 -16.82 -8.31
CA GLN A 264 -3.79 -17.03 -6.89
C GLN A 264 -5.25 -16.68 -6.59
N LEU A 265 -5.93 -17.63 -5.94
CA LEU A 265 -7.32 -17.51 -5.53
C LEU A 265 -7.41 -17.62 -4.00
N GLY A 266 -8.39 -16.93 -3.43
CA GLY A 266 -8.65 -17.02 -2.00
C GLY A 266 -9.86 -16.19 -1.57
N THR A 267 -10.28 -16.39 -0.33
CA THR A 267 -11.22 -15.50 0.33
C THR A 267 -10.58 -14.11 0.47
N PRO A 268 -11.26 -13.02 0.09
CA PRO A 268 -10.72 -11.67 0.19
C PRO A 268 -10.53 -11.24 1.65
N ASP A 269 -9.33 -11.44 2.17
CA ASP A 269 -8.95 -11.10 3.55
C ASP A 269 -7.45 -10.83 3.63
N MET A 270 -7.07 -9.67 4.17
CA MET A 270 -5.67 -9.25 4.25
C MET A 270 -4.80 -10.13 5.15
N ARG A 271 -5.39 -10.94 6.03
CA ARG A 271 -4.63 -11.91 6.82
C ARG A 271 -3.95 -12.99 5.97
N VAL A 272 -4.49 -13.26 4.77
CA VAL A 272 -3.88 -14.24 3.83
C VAL A 272 -2.51 -13.76 3.34
N PRO A 273 -2.37 -12.60 2.68
CA PRO A 273 -1.06 -12.10 2.25
C PRO A 273 -0.13 -11.79 3.44
N ILE A 274 -0.67 -11.34 4.57
CA ILE A 274 0.11 -11.10 5.80
C ILE A 274 0.72 -12.40 6.32
N ALA A 275 -0.07 -13.47 6.43
CA ALA A 275 0.43 -14.78 6.87
C ALA A 275 1.47 -15.35 5.91
N CYS A 276 1.25 -15.19 4.60
CA CYS A 276 2.22 -15.57 3.57
C CYS A 276 3.55 -14.81 3.74
N GLY A 277 3.52 -13.49 3.90
CA GLY A 277 4.72 -12.67 4.06
C GLY A 277 5.45 -12.94 5.38
N LEU A 278 4.73 -13.11 6.48
CA LEU A 278 5.32 -13.43 7.78
C LEU A 278 6.09 -14.76 7.76
N ALA A 279 5.48 -15.79 7.16
CA ALA A 279 6.04 -17.14 7.20
C ALA A 279 6.99 -17.48 6.03
N TRP A 280 6.99 -16.65 4.98
CA TRP A 280 7.76 -16.98 3.76
C TRP A 280 9.20 -17.49 4.06
N PRO A 281 9.65 -18.60 3.39
CA PRO A 281 9.00 -19.33 2.31
C PRO A 281 7.91 -20.34 2.76
N GLU A 282 7.75 -20.55 4.02
CA GLU A 282 6.77 -21.47 4.60
C GLU A 282 5.34 -20.88 4.54
N ARG A 283 4.36 -21.68 5.01
CA ARG A 283 2.96 -21.27 5.14
C ARG A 283 2.49 -21.48 6.57
N ILE A 284 1.70 -20.54 7.09
CA ILE A 284 1.06 -20.62 8.40
C ILE A 284 -0.44 -20.35 8.29
N GLU A 285 -1.19 -20.74 9.29
CA GLU A 285 -2.62 -20.47 9.35
C GLU A 285 -2.89 -18.96 9.47
N SER A 286 -3.64 -18.42 8.51
CA SER A 286 -4.07 -17.01 8.53
C SER A 286 -5.26 -16.75 9.45
N GLY A 287 -6.01 -17.80 9.83
CA GLY A 287 -7.29 -17.70 10.52
C GLY A 287 -8.47 -17.37 9.60
N VAL A 288 -8.26 -17.41 8.28
CA VAL A 288 -9.31 -17.16 7.27
C VAL A 288 -9.92 -18.49 6.84
N ALA A 289 -11.24 -18.52 6.66
CA ALA A 289 -11.93 -19.70 6.17
C ALA A 289 -11.50 -20.02 4.72
N PRO A 290 -11.29 -21.31 4.38
CA PRO A 290 -11.01 -21.70 3.00
C PRO A 290 -12.10 -21.27 2.04
N LEU A 291 -11.71 -21.03 0.78
CA LEU A 291 -12.65 -20.72 -0.30
C LEU A 291 -13.50 -21.95 -0.61
N ASP A 292 -14.82 -21.77 -0.60
CA ASP A 292 -15.76 -22.83 -1.02
C ASP A 292 -16.06 -22.70 -2.52
N PHE A 293 -15.43 -23.54 -3.33
CA PHE A 293 -15.63 -23.56 -4.78
C PHE A 293 -17.04 -23.95 -5.19
N THR A 294 -17.77 -24.70 -4.36
CA THR A 294 -19.15 -25.13 -4.66
C THR A 294 -20.17 -24.00 -4.49
N ALA A 295 -19.84 -23.01 -3.68
CA ALA A 295 -20.66 -21.81 -3.48
C ALA A 295 -20.41 -20.70 -4.50
N LEU A 296 -19.40 -20.82 -5.38
CA LEU A 296 -19.10 -19.83 -6.40
C LEU A 296 -20.10 -19.89 -7.54
N ALA A 297 -20.81 -18.77 -7.79
CA ALA A 297 -21.75 -18.64 -8.91
C ALA A 297 -21.05 -18.49 -10.27
N GLY A 298 -19.76 -18.14 -10.28
CA GLY A 298 -18.94 -17.93 -11.46
C GLY A 298 -17.89 -16.85 -11.26
N LEU A 299 -16.94 -16.78 -12.18
CA LEU A 299 -15.89 -15.78 -12.23
C LEU A 299 -16.04 -15.00 -13.54
N THR A 300 -16.14 -13.68 -13.45
CA THR A 300 -16.33 -12.80 -14.58
C THR A 300 -15.19 -11.80 -14.71
N PHE A 301 -14.88 -11.42 -15.94
CA PHE A 301 -13.83 -10.48 -16.24
C PHE A 301 -14.34 -9.44 -17.22
N GLU A 302 -13.92 -8.18 -17.03
CA GLU A 302 -14.29 -7.04 -17.86
C GLU A 302 -13.05 -6.19 -18.16
N GLU A 303 -13.07 -5.52 -19.30
CA GLU A 303 -12.04 -4.52 -19.62
C GLU A 303 -12.28 -3.23 -18.82
N ALA A 304 -11.22 -2.55 -18.40
CA ALA A 304 -11.31 -1.25 -17.75
C ALA A 304 -11.58 -0.16 -18.80
N ASP A 305 -12.81 0.36 -18.88
CA ASP A 305 -13.21 1.42 -19.80
C ASP A 305 -12.46 2.72 -19.49
N ALA A 306 -11.64 3.20 -20.43
CA ALA A 306 -10.84 4.41 -20.30
C ALA A 306 -11.67 5.70 -20.09
N ARG A 307 -12.93 5.74 -20.57
CA ARG A 307 -13.81 6.91 -20.35
C ARG A 307 -14.35 6.94 -18.93
N ARG A 308 -14.55 5.77 -18.33
CA ARG A 308 -15.03 5.65 -16.93
C ARG A 308 -13.89 5.76 -15.95
N PHE A 309 -12.71 5.26 -16.30
CA PHE A 309 -11.53 5.22 -15.44
C PHE A 309 -10.31 5.89 -16.09
N PRO A 310 -10.40 7.19 -16.43
CA PRO A 310 -9.33 7.88 -17.16
C PRO A 310 -8.04 7.96 -16.32
N GLY A 311 -8.15 7.96 -14.99
CA GLY A 311 -7.01 8.01 -14.07
C GLY A 311 -6.11 6.78 -14.13
N LEU A 312 -6.64 5.62 -14.51
CA LEU A 312 -5.86 4.38 -14.59
C LEU A 312 -4.67 4.51 -15.57
N HIS A 313 -4.87 5.19 -16.69
CA HIS A 313 -3.85 5.32 -17.72
C HIS A 313 -2.69 6.25 -17.33
N LEU A 314 -2.87 7.09 -16.31
CA LEU A 314 -1.80 7.98 -15.81
C LEU A 314 -0.60 7.20 -15.24
N SER A 315 -0.81 5.95 -14.79
CA SER A 315 0.28 5.11 -14.30
C SER A 315 1.30 4.79 -15.39
N TRP A 316 0.85 4.34 -16.56
CA TRP A 316 1.74 4.06 -17.70
C TRP A 316 2.37 5.34 -18.25
N GLN A 317 1.63 6.44 -18.28
CA GLN A 317 2.18 7.75 -18.66
C GLN A 317 3.31 8.16 -17.70
N ALA A 318 3.10 8.05 -16.38
CA ALA A 318 4.10 8.40 -15.38
C ALA A 318 5.33 7.47 -15.41
N LEU A 319 5.12 6.15 -15.66
CA LEU A 319 6.21 5.19 -15.75
C LEU A 319 7.09 5.37 -17.00
N ASN A 320 6.54 5.94 -18.08
CA ASN A 320 7.27 6.23 -19.31
C ASN A 320 7.84 7.67 -19.36
N ALA A 321 7.62 8.46 -18.30
CA ALA A 321 8.12 9.82 -18.13
C ALA A 321 9.42 9.83 -17.29
N PRO A 322 10.09 10.99 -17.11
CA PRO A 322 11.28 11.08 -16.25
C PRO A 322 11.07 10.54 -14.85
N GLU A 323 12.15 10.01 -14.24
CA GLU A 323 12.12 9.54 -12.85
C GLU A 323 11.58 10.61 -11.89
N GLY A 324 10.78 10.19 -10.93
CA GLY A 324 10.07 11.09 -10.00
C GLY A 324 8.64 11.45 -10.47
N THR A 325 8.28 11.22 -11.73
CA THR A 325 6.91 11.52 -12.21
C THR A 325 5.84 10.69 -11.48
N THR A 326 6.16 9.48 -11.06
CA THR A 326 5.27 8.66 -10.24
C THR A 326 5.02 9.27 -8.84
N ALA A 327 6.03 9.91 -8.25
CA ALA A 327 5.88 10.66 -6.99
C ALA A 327 4.99 11.90 -7.18
N VAL A 328 5.14 12.60 -8.32
CA VAL A 328 4.25 13.73 -8.68
C VAL A 328 2.80 13.27 -8.80
N LEU A 329 2.56 12.14 -9.49
CA LEU A 329 1.21 11.57 -9.63
C LEU A 329 0.60 11.22 -8.26
N ASN A 330 1.37 10.58 -7.38
CA ASN A 330 0.90 10.23 -6.04
C ASN A 330 0.52 11.48 -5.23
N ALA A 331 1.39 12.49 -5.20
CA ALA A 331 1.15 13.73 -4.47
C ALA A 331 -0.09 14.48 -5.00
N ALA A 332 -0.22 14.58 -6.33
CA ALA A 332 -1.39 15.19 -6.97
C ALA A 332 -2.68 14.47 -6.60
N ASN A 333 -2.68 13.14 -6.65
CA ASN A 333 -3.84 12.32 -6.30
C ASN A 333 -4.23 12.47 -4.83
N GLU A 334 -3.28 12.50 -3.91
CA GLU A 334 -3.56 12.71 -2.48
C GLU A 334 -4.23 14.09 -2.24
N VAL A 335 -3.76 15.14 -2.91
CA VAL A 335 -4.35 16.49 -2.82
C VAL A 335 -5.75 16.51 -3.42
N ALA A 336 -5.94 15.94 -4.62
CA ALA A 336 -7.22 15.89 -5.30
C ALA A 336 -8.28 15.09 -4.50
N VAL A 337 -7.88 13.94 -3.97
CA VAL A 337 -8.77 13.10 -3.15
C VAL A 337 -9.15 13.79 -1.85
N ALA A 338 -8.19 14.47 -1.19
CA ALA A 338 -8.48 15.24 0.02
C ALA A 338 -9.50 16.37 -0.24
N ALA A 339 -9.32 17.10 -1.34
CA ALA A 339 -10.25 18.15 -1.75
C ALA A 339 -11.65 17.62 -2.10
N PHE A 340 -11.73 16.46 -2.79
CA PHE A 340 -13.00 15.78 -3.05
C PHE A 340 -13.69 15.36 -1.74
N LEU A 341 -12.97 14.75 -0.82
CA LEU A 341 -13.51 14.30 0.47
C LEU A 341 -13.97 15.47 1.35
N ALA A 342 -13.39 16.66 1.18
CA ALA A 342 -13.82 17.90 1.83
C ALA A 342 -14.98 18.61 1.10
N GLY A 343 -15.46 18.08 -0.03
CA GLY A 343 -16.53 18.69 -0.84
C GLY A 343 -16.09 19.91 -1.65
N GLN A 344 -14.77 20.11 -1.83
CA GLN A 344 -14.18 21.26 -2.55
C GLN A 344 -13.90 20.93 -4.02
N LEU A 345 -13.95 19.67 -4.40
CA LEU A 345 -13.69 19.20 -5.76
C LEU A 345 -14.75 18.18 -6.16
N ARG A 346 -15.20 18.21 -7.43
CA ARG A 346 -16.07 17.18 -7.97
C ARG A 346 -15.29 15.89 -8.29
N PHE A 347 -15.98 14.75 -8.24
CA PHE A 347 -15.37 13.43 -8.49
C PHE A 347 -14.67 13.34 -9.87
N ASP A 348 -15.33 13.79 -10.93
CA ASP A 348 -14.81 13.78 -12.29
C ASP A 348 -13.59 14.68 -12.49
N ARG A 349 -13.32 15.62 -11.55
CA ARG A 349 -12.17 16.52 -11.60
C ARG A 349 -10.92 15.98 -10.94
N ILE A 350 -11.00 14.89 -10.18
CA ILE A 350 -9.81 14.23 -9.58
C ILE A 350 -8.79 13.90 -10.67
N HIS A 351 -9.25 13.26 -11.77
CA HIS A 351 -8.37 12.96 -12.90
C HIS A 351 -7.77 14.22 -13.53
N THR A 352 -8.57 15.29 -13.68
CA THR A 352 -8.11 16.56 -14.29
C THR A 352 -6.97 17.19 -13.46
N VAL A 353 -7.11 17.21 -12.12
CA VAL A 353 -6.05 17.73 -11.23
C VAL A 353 -4.77 16.91 -11.39
N ASN A 354 -4.88 15.57 -11.41
CA ASN A 354 -3.72 14.70 -11.59
C ASN A 354 -3.02 14.95 -12.94
N LEU A 355 -3.80 15.01 -14.02
CA LEU A 355 -3.27 15.21 -15.38
C LEU A 355 -2.61 16.59 -15.55
N GLU A 356 -3.25 17.66 -15.06
CA GLU A 356 -2.71 19.00 -15.15
C GLU A 356 -1.46 19.20 -14.30
N THR A 357 -1.40 18.57 -13.10
CA THR A 357 -0.21 18.60 -12.26
C THR A 357 0.96 17.91 -12.97
N LEU A 358 0.73 16.74 -13.57
CA LEU A 358 1.74 16.04 -14.38
C LEU A 358 2.20 16.85 -15.59
N GLY A 359 1.31 17.61 -16.22
CA GLY A 359 1.64 18.49 -17.34
C GLY A 359 2.41 19.75 -16.94
N THR A 360 2.29 20.18 -15.67
CA THR A 360 2.89 21.43 -15.16
C THR A 360 4.28 21.17 -14.56
N LEU A 361 4.47 20.04 -13.87
CA LEU A 361 5.70 19.73 -13.14
C LEU A 361 6.45 18.56 -13.81
N THR A 362 7.60 18.91 -14.40
CA THR A 362 8.56 17.90 -14.87
C THR A 362 9.65 17.76 -13.82
N PRO A 363 9.75 16.60 -13.14
CA PRO A 363 10.73 16.43 -12.08
C PRO A 363 12.16 16.38 -12.63
N SER A 364 13.11 16.93 -11.88
CA SER A 364 14.50 16.55 -12.00
C SER A 364 14.69 15.19 -11.34
N GLN A 365 15.58 14.36 -11.89
CA GLN A 365 15.85 13.01 -11.36
C GLN A 365 16.21 13.07 -9.87
N PRO A 366 15.39 12.49 -8.97
CA PRO A 366 15.70 12.47 -7.54
C PRO A 366 16.85 11.49 -7.27
N ARG A 367 17.80 11.90 -6.44
CA ARG A 367 19.00 11.10 -6.08
C ARG A 367 19.05 10.72 -4.61
N SER A 368 18.15 11.27 -3.82
CA SER A 368 18.09 11.05 -2.37
C SER A 368 16.64 11.03 -1.88
N VAL A 369 16.45 10.54 -0.67
CA VAL A 369 15.15 10.62 0.03
C VAL A 369 14.72 12.08 0.21
N GLY A 370 15.68 12.96 0.50
CA GLY A 370 15.42 14.40 0.61
C GLY A 370 14.88 15.00 -0.68
N ASP A 371 15.44 14.61 -1.84
CA ASP A 371 14.93 15.06 -3.15
C ASP A 371 13.50 14.57 -3.41
N LEU A 372 13.20 13.31 -3.04
CA LEU A 372 11.86 12.74 -3.18
C LEU A 372 10.82 13.45 -2.30
N LEU A 373 11.18 13.78 -1.06
CA LEU A 373 10.30 14.52 -0.15
C LEU A 373 10.10 15.96 -0.63
N ALA A 374 11.16 16.63 -1.08
CA ALA A 374 11.06 17.97 -1.66
C ALA A 374 10.17 17.98 -2.92
N LEU A 375 10.35 16.99 -3.81
CA LEU A 375 9.52 16.82 -5.01
C LEU A 375 8.04 16.55 -4.64
N ASN A 376 7.77 15.75 -3.62
CA ASN A 376 6.42 15.50 -3.13
C ASN A 376 5.76 16.80 -2.65
N ASP A 377 6.50 17.66 -1.92
CA ASP A 377 5.97 18.92 -1.41
C ASP A 377 5.76 19.94 -2.55
N GLU A 378 6.66 20.00 -3.52
CA GLU A 378 6.51 20.80 -4.73
C GLU A 378 5.27 20.36 -5.52
N ALA A 379 5.11 19.05 -5.75
CA ALA A 379 3.96 18.50 -6.47
C ALA A 379 2.63 18.79 -5.76
N ARG A 380 2.60 18.75 -4.43
CA ARG A 380 1.44 19.15 -3.62
C ARG A 380 1.10 20.62 -3.82
N SER A 381 2.12 21.49 -3.85
CA SER A 381 1.93 22.92 -4.06
C SER A 381 1.38 23.21 -5.46
N VAL A 382 1.90 22.54 -6.49
CA VAL A 382 1.39 22.65 -7.86
C VAL A 382 -0.05 22.15 -7.94
N ALA A 383 -0.36 21.00 -7.35
CA ALA A 383 -1.71 20.44 -7.34
C ALA A 383 -2.71 21.37 -6.61
N ALA A 384 -2.31 22.00 -5.51
CA ALA A 384 -3.12 22.99 -4.82
C ALA A 384 -3.42 24.22 -5.71
N GLY A 385 -2.44 24.72 -6.45
CA GLY A 385 -2.64 25.79 -7.43
C GLY A 385 -3.54 25.37 -8.61
N VAL A 386 -3.53 24.09 -8.99
CA VAL A 386 -4.48 23.54 -9.98
C VAL A 386 -5.90 23.55 -9.40
N LEU A 387 -6.08 23.15 -8.14
CA LEU A 387 -7.38 23.12 -7.47
C LEU A 387 -8.06 24.49 -7.41
N GLU A 388 -7.31 25.58 -7.18
CA GLU A 388 -7.86 26.94 -7.11
C GLU A 388 -8.62 27.32 -8.40
N ARG A 389 -8.23 26.75 -9.56
CA ARG A 389 -8.92 26.97 -10.84
C ARG A 389 -10.28 26.28 -10.94
N PHE A 390 -10.57 25.33 -10.06
CA PHE A 390 -11.84 24.57 -10.01
C PHE A 390 -12.73 24.96 -8.83
N ALA A 391 -12.21 25.77 -7.90
CA ALA A 391 -12.94 26.24 -6.71
C ALA A 391 -13.78 27.52 -7.00
N ALA A 392 -13.74 28.04 -8.23
CA ALA A 392 -14.45 29.25 -8.65
C ALA A 392 -15.84 28.96 -9.24
#